data_3c619b6b60202114f83723046ac99fba
#
_entry.id   3c619b6b60202114f83723046ac99fba
#
_cell.length_a   1.000
_cell.length_b   1.000
_cell.length_c   1.000
_cell.angle_alpha   90.00
_cell.angle_beta   90.00
_cell.angle_gamma   90.00
#
_symmetry.space_group_name_H-M   'P 1'
#
loop_
_entity.id
_entity.type
_entity.pdbx_description
1 polymer ?
#
loop_
_entity_poly.entity_id
_entity_poly.type
_entity_poly.pdbx_seq_one_letter_code
_entity_poly.pdbx_strand_id
1 'polypeptide(L)'
;MSCTTILVGKNASYDGSTIIARDDDSGSGRYDPKRFVAVAPDDQPRHYRSVLSHVEIELPDNPCRYTIAPNVLNNRGILAEAGANEHNVAMSATETIAVNERVLGADPMVELRPAVGEPDSTDYQAEQPGGIGEEDIITLVLPYVTTAREGVARLGELLETYGTYESNGVIISDVDEIWYVETIGGHHWIARRVPDDCYATIPNQLGIDDFDLADAFGEQREYLCSADLREFMATHHLDRTMGTPVSSNGRHAHSAGFGTTVALPTRFNPRKAFGTATPKDHIYNTPRAWYMQRRLNPSEDWDSPAARYTPESDDIPWCRVPEDKVSLEDVDFLLSSHFEGTPYDPYGTTGTAESRHRYRP
;
A
#
# COMPACT_ATOMS: atom_id res chain seq x y z
N MET A 1 5.77 -4.56 -10.15
CA MET A 1 4.89 -4.03 -11.22
C MET A 1 4.62 -2.57 -10.96
N SER A 2 4.18 -1.83 -11.95
CA SER A 2 3.74 -0.46 -11.77
C SER A 2 2.26 -0.49 -11.50
N CYS A 3 1.81 0.19 -10.47
CA CYS A 3 0.39 0.29 -10.15
C CYS A 3 0.06 1.72 -9.75
N THR A 4 -1.18 2.12 -9.88
CA THR A 4 -1.69 3.38 -9.35
C THR A 4 -2.98 3.09 -8.60
N THR A 5 -3.03 3.50 -7.34
CA THR A 5 -4.20 3.24 -6.49
C THR A 5 -4.87 4.54 -6.05
N ILE A 6 -6.19 4.54 -6.09
CA ILE A 6 -7.04 5.55 -5.46
C ILE A 6 -8.03 4.87 -4.51
N LEU A 7 -8.15 5.42 -3.30
CA LEU A 7 -9.10 4.99 -2.28
C LEU A 7 -10.02 6.17 -1.96
N VAL A 8 -11.34 5.92 -1.85
CA VAL A 8 -12.30 7.00 -1.57
C VAL A 8 -13.20 6.58 -0.41
N GLY A 9 -13.13 7.33 0.68
CA GLY A 9 -13.97 7.13 1.86
C GLY A 9 -15.44 7.39 1.55
N LYS A 10 -16.33 6.71 2.27
CA LYS A 10 -17.79 6.71 2.03
C LYS A 10 -18.43 8.10 2.05
N ASN A 11 -17.88 9.05 2.80
CA ASN A 11 -18.37 10.43 2.82
C ASN A 11 -17.73 11.31 1.75
N ALA A 12 -16.66 10.85 1.09
CA ALA A 12 -16.04 11.50 -0.06
C ALA A 12 -16.61 11.00 -1.39
N SER A 13 -17.15 9.79 -1.44
CA SER A 13 -17.75 9.21 -2.64
C SER A 13 -19.12 9.81 -2.96
N TYR A 14 -19.52 9.77 -4.22
CA TYR A 14 -20.77 10.34 -4.72
C TYR A 14 -22.00 9.61 -4.17
N ASP A 15 -21.97 8.30 -4.11
CA ASP A 15 -23.10 7.45 -3.72
C ASP A 15 -23.05 6.96 -2.26
N GLY A 16 -22.00 7.34 -1.51
CA GLY A 16 -21.83 6.96 -0.11
C GLY A 16 -21.19 5.60 0.10
N SER A 17 -20.70 4.93 -0.96
CA SER A 17 -19.95 3.70 -0.85
C SER A 17 -18.47 3.94 -0.55
N THR A 18 -17.78 2.94 0.02
CA THR A 18 -16.32 2.87 0.01
C THR A 18 -15.86 2.45 -1.38
N ILE A 19 -14.84 3.13 -1.94
CA ILE A 19 -14.29 2.80 -3.26
C ILE A 19 -12.81 2.46 -3.10
N ILE A 20 -12.41 1.29 -3.59
CA ILE A 20 -11.01 0.90 -3.77
C ILE A 20 -10.79 0.60 -5.25
N ALA A 21 -9.79 1.22 -5.84
CA ALA A 21 -9.47 1.02 -7.25
C ALA A 21 -7.97 1.08 -7.48
N ARG A 22 -7.46 0.11 -8.26
CA ARG A 22 -6.06 0.00 -8.62
C ARG A 22 -5.94 -0.47 -10.06
N ASP A 23 -5.12 0.17 -10.85
CA ASP A 23 -4.63 -0.40 -12.09
C ASP A 23 -3.44 -1.33 -11.81
N ASP A 24 -3.33 -2.39 -12.58
CA ASP A 24 -2.18 -3.28 -12.62
C ASP A 24 -1.42 -3.00 -13.91
N ASP A 25 -0.45 -2.10 -13.82
CA ASP A 25 0.26 -1.57 -14.96
C ASP A 25 1.62 -2.26 -15.14
N SER A 26 1.90 -2.73 -16.34
CA SER A 26 3.16 -3.39 -16.67
C SER A 26 4.11 -2.45 -17.39
N GLY A 27 5.17 -2.01 -16.73
CA GLY A 27 6.25 -1.22 -17.34
C GLY A 27 6.96 -1.91 -18.51
N SER A 28 6.73 -3.21 -18.70
CA SER A 28 7.26 -3.98 -19.85
C SER A 28 6.34 -3.95 -21.09
N GLY A 29 5.12 -3.42 -20.95
CA GLY A 29 4.08 -3.49 -21.99
C GLY A 29 3.59 -4.92 -22.27
N ARG A 30 3.92 -5.89 -21.41
CA ARG A 30 3.41 -7.27 -21.53
C ARG A 30 2.07 -7.37 -20.83
N TYR A 31 1.14 -8.01 -21.48
CA TYR A 31 -0.15 -8.34 -20.92
C TYR A 31 -0.08 -9.72 -20.25
N ASP A 32 -0.34 -9.75 -18.95
CA ASP A 32 -0.52 -10.99 -18.20
C ASP A 32 -2.03 -11.25 -18.05
N PRO A 33 -2.58 -12.26 -18.78
CA PRO A 33 -4.02 -12.47 -18.80
C PRO A 33 -4.53 -12.95 -17.41
N LYS A 34 -5.59 -12.33 -16.95
CA LYS A 34 -6.32 -12.67 -15.73
C LYS A 34 -7.67 -13.32 -16.07
N ARG A 35 -8.25 -14.01 -15.13
CA ARG A 35 -9.60 -14.56 -15.23
C ARG A 35 -10.38 -14.25 -13.96
N PHE A 36 -11.65 -13.96 -14.08
CA PHE A 36 -12.53 -13.83 -12.93
C PHE A 36 -12.98 -15.21 -12.45
N VAL A 37 -12.77 -15.53 -11.17
CA VAL A 37 -13.08 -16.82 -10.58
C VAL A 37 -13.85 -16.62 -9.27
N ALA A 38 -14.93 -17.40 -9.10
CA ALA A 38 -15.56 -17.57 -7.80
C ALA A 38 -15.04 -18.86 -7.16
N VAL A 39 -14.52 -18.75 -5.94
CA VAL A 39 -13.99 -19.87 -5.16
C VAL A 39 -15.00 -20.24 -4.09
N ALA A 40 -15.49 -21.48 -4.13
CA ALA A 40 -16.36 -21.99 -3.08
C ALA A 40 -15.53 -22.46 -1.86
N PRO A 41 -16.13 -22.56 -0.65
CA PRO A 41 -15.42 -23.02 0.54
C PRO A 41 -14.72 -24.38 0.39
N ASP A 42 -15.33 -25.29 -0.37
CA ASP A 42 -14.78 -26.63 -0.61
C ASP A 42 -13.61 -26.62 -1.62
N ASP A 43 -13.50 -25.57 -2.45
CA ASP A 43 -12.43 -25.40 -3.44
C ASP A 43 -11.20 -24.70 -2.84
N GLN A 44 -11.31 -24.09 -1.67
CA GLN A 44 -10.21 -23.46 -0.97
C GLN A 44 -9.27 -24.55 -0.40
N PRO A 45 -7.96 -24.49 -0.69
CA PRO A 45 -6.99 -25.44 -0.14
C PRO A 45 -6.95 -25.36 1.39
N ARG A 46 -6.66 -26.46 2.06
CA ARG A 46 -6.36 -26.49 3.50
C ARG A 46 -4.87 -26.45 3.77
N HIS A 47 -4.09 -26.86 2.81
CA HIS A 47 -2.65 -26.73 2.79
C HIS A 47 -2.27 -25.88 1.57
N TYR A 48 -1.76 -24.69 1.82
CA TYR A 48 -1.33 -23.74 0.80
C TYR A 48 0.18 -23.86 0.59
N ARG A 49 0.62 -23.81 -0.66
CA ARG A 49 2.02 -23.69 -1.02
C ARG A 49 2.18 -22.63 -2.12
N SER A 50 3.01 -21.61 -1.87
CA SER A 50 3.40 -20.63 -2.86
C SER A 50 4.22 -21.26 -3.99
N VAL A 51 4.00 -20.81 -5.21
CA VAL A 51 4.81 -21.19 -6.38
C VAL A 51 6.11 -20.38 -6.44
N LEU A 52 6.08 -19.12 -5.98
CA LEU A 52 7.21 -18.21 -6.08
C LEU A 52 8.15 -18.31 -4.88
N SER A 53 7.62 -18.37 -3.68
CA SER A 53 8.42 -18.38 -2.45
C SER A 53 8.58 -19.74 -1.81
N HIS A 54 7.78 -20.73 -2.21
CA HIS A 54 7.68 -22.07 -1.64
C HIS A 54 7.24 -22.10 -0.17
N VAL A 55 6.73 -20.99 0.38
CA VAL A 55 6.16 -20.99 1.73
C VAL A 55 4.97 -21.96 1.80
N GLU A 56 4.89 -22.75 2.88
CA GLU A 56 3.79 -23.67 3.14
C GLU A 56 3.02 -23.20 4.37
N ILE A 57 1.69 -23.15 4.26
CA ILE A 57 0.81 -22.60 5.29
C ILE A 57 -0.41 -23.49 5.44
N GLU A 58 -0.66 -23.96 6.66
CA GLU A 58 -1.91 -24.62 7.01
C GLU A 58 -3.01 -23.59 7.17
N LEU A 59 -4.09 -23.74 6.43
CA LEU A 59 -5.21 -22.80 6.40
C LEU A 59 -6.37 -23.29 7.26
N PRO A 60 -7.15 -22.35 7.87
CA PRO A 60 -8.33 -22.73 8.66
C PRO A 60 -9.39 -23.51 7.87
N ASP A 61 -10.17 -24.33 8.58
CA ASP A 61 -11.20 -25.21 7.98
C ASP A 61 -12.49 -24.51 7.57
N ASN A 62 -12.62 -23.20 7.83
CA ASN A 62 -13.85 -22.43 7.69
C ASN A 62 -13.71 -21.23 6.72
N PRO A 63 -13.22 -21.40 5.49
CA PRO A 63 -13.20 -20.32 4.53
C PRO A 63 -14.61 -19.93 4.10
N CYS A 64 -14.86 -18.66 3.83
CA CYS A 64 -16.05 -18.19 3.15
C CYS A 64 -15.87 -18.21 1.62
N ARG A 65 -16.97 -18.07 0.89
CA ARG A 65 -16.93 -17.90 -0.57
C ARG A 65 -16.36 -16.54 -0.92
N TYR A 66 -15.53 -16.50 -1.98
CA TYR A 66 -14.95 -15.26 -2.46
C TYR A 66 -14.72 -15.28 -3.97
N THR A 67 -14.45 -14.11 -4.54
CA THR A 67 -14.05 -13.95 -5.95
C THR A 67 -12.63 -13.45 -6.01
N ILE A 68 -11.91 -13.79 -7.06
CA ILE A 68 -10.55 -13.33 -7.36
C ILE A 68 -10.33 -13.18 -8.85
N ALA A 69 -9.29 -12.44 -9.24
CA ALA A 69 -8.82 -12.31 -10.62
C ALA A 69 -7.42 -12.95 -10.81
N PRO A 70 -7.29 -14.28 -10.66
CA PRO A 70 -5.99 -14.94 -10.70
C PRO A 70 -5.37 -14.97 -12.10
N ASN A 71 -4.05 -15.15 -12.12
CA ASN A 71 -3.30 -15.38 -13.34
C ASN A 71 -3.82 -16.62 -14.10
N VAL A 72 -3.86 -16.53 -15.43
CA VAL A 72 -4.25 -17.65 -16.33
C VAL A 72 -3.07 -18.59 -16.60
N LEU A 73 -1.86 -18.09 -16.51
CA LEU A 73 -0.65 -18.85 -16.84
C LEU A 73 -0.28 -19.80 -15.70
N ASN A 74 -0.13 -21.08 -16.02
CA ASN A 74 0.30 -22.10 -15.06
C ASN A 74 1.74 -21.86 -14.59
N ASN A 75 2.05 -22.24 -13.36
CA ASN A 75 3.38 -22.17 -12.74
C ASN A 75 3.95 -20.75 -12.58
N ARG A 76 3.08 -19.73 -12.52
CA ARG A 76 3.46 -18.34 -12.27
C ARG A 76 2.85 -17.76 -11.00
N GLY A 77 2.28 -18.61 -10.16
CA GLY A 77 1.58 -18.22 -8.97
C GLY A 77 0.12 -17.81 -9.22
N ILE A 78 -0.65 -17.67 -8.15
CA ILE A 78 -2.06 -17.28 -8.21
C ILE A 78 -2.17 -15.82 -8.64
N LEU A 79 -1.43 -14.91 -7.99
CA LEU A 79 -1.44 -13.46 -8.28
C LEU A 79 -2.86 -12.95 -8.46
N ALA A 80 -3.64 -13.01 -7.37
CA ALA A 80 -5.10 -12.85 -7.40
C ALA A 80 -5.58 -11.42 -7.69
N GLU A 81 -4.70 -10.43 -7.56
CA GLU A 81 -4.87 -9.00 -7.84
C GLU A 81 -5.97 -8.31 -7.02
N ALA A 82 -7.22 -8.78 -7.15
CA ALA A 82 -8.35 -8.23 -6.43
C ALA A 82 -9.42 -9.29 -6.19
N GLY A 83 -10.25 -9.07 -5.18
CA GLY A 83 -11.38 -9.95 -4.89
C GLY A 83 -12.32 -9.38 -3.85
N ALA A 84 -13.48 -10.03 -3.71
CA ALA A 84 -14.44 -9.74 -2.67
C ALA A 84 -15.05 -11.04 -2.14
N ASN A 85 -15.35 -11.08 -0.84
CA ASN A 85 -15.97 -12.23 -0.20
C ASN A 85 -17.47 -12.02 0.04
N GLU A 86 -18.17 -13.05 0.49
CA GLU A 86 -19.61 -13.01 0.74
C GLU A 86 -20.04 -12.12 1.91
N HIS A 87 -19.08 -11.60 2.70
CA HIS A 87 -19.31 -10.62 3.76
C HIS A 87 -19.10 -9.18 3.29
N ASN A 88 -18.97 -8.94 1.98
CA ASN A 88 -18.63 -7.65 1.37
C ASN A 88 -17.28 -7.07 1.82
N VAL A 89 -16.34 -7.91 2.25
CA VAL A 89 -14.95 -7.50 2.37
C VAL A 89 -14.30 -7.60 1.00
N ALA A 90 -13.66 -6.52 0.56
CA ALA A 90 -12.92 -6.48 -0.69
C ALA A 90 -11.44 -6.20 -0.42
N MET A 91 -10.59 -6.78 -1.25
CA MET A 91 -9.14 -6.58 -1.20
C MET A 91 -8.58 -6.31 -2.59
N SER A 92 -7.52 -5.49 -2.64
CA SER A 92 -6.61 -5.40 -3.77
C SER A 92 -5.18 -5.48 -3.27
N ALA A 93 -4.39 -6.37 -3.87
CA ALA A 93 -2.99 -6.61 -3.55
C ALA A 93 -2.24 -6.98 -4.83
N THR A 94 -1.07 -6.39 -5.12
CA THR A 94 -0.40 -5.44 -4.23
C THR A 94 -0.06 -4.16 -4.99
N GLU A 95 0.01 -3.04 -4.27
CA GLU A 95 0.73 -1.87 -4.76
C GLU A 95 2.21 -2.09 -4.45
N THR A 96 3.09 -2.22 -5.45
CA THR A 96 4.52 -2.36 -5.21
C THR A 96 5.08 -1.05 -4.65
N ILE A 97 5.64 -1.10 -3.45
CA ILE A 97 6.25 0.05 -2.79
C ILE A 97 7.74 -0.20 -2.54
N ALA A 98 8.46 0.81 -2.07
CA ALA A 98 9.88 0.68 -1.76
C ALA A 98 10.20 1.23 -0.37
N VAL A 99 10.90 0.43 0.43
CA VAL A 99 11.47 0.84 1.71
C VAL A 99 12.96 1.15 1.55
N ASN A 100 13.48 2.01 2.44
CA ASN A 100 14.88 2.42 2.37
C ASN A 100 15.84 1.34 2.91
N GLU A 101 17.14 1.46 2.52
CA GLU A 101 18.16 0.50 2.87
C GLU A 101 18.39 0.32 4.39
N ARG A 102 18.03 1.32 5.21
CA ARG A 102 18.17 1.21 6.67
C ARG A 102 17.13 0.28 7.26
N VAL A 103 15.92 0.31 6.73
CA VAL A 103 14.87 -0.64 7.08
C VAL A 103 15.28 -2.04 6.65
N LEU A 104 15.70 -2.20 5.39
CA LEU A 104 16.13 -3.50 4.86
C LEU A 104 17.37 -4.07 5.57
N GLY A 105 18.24 -3.21 6.09
CA GLY A 105 19.36 -3.63 6.92
C GLY A 105 18.97 -4.09 8.33
N ALA A 106 17.83 -3.61 8.84
CA ALA A 106 17.29 -3.96 10.15
C ALA A 106 16.34 -5.18 10.11
N ASP A 107 15.53 -5.26 9.06
CA ASP A 107 14.55 -6.33 8.80
C ASP A 107 14.62 -6.73 7.31
N PRO A 108 15.54 -7.61 6.93
CA PRO A 108 15.72 -8.03 5.53
C PRO A 108 14.51 -8.80 5.01
N MET A 109 14.26 -8.70 3.70
CA MET A 109 13.24 -9.50 3.02
C MET A 109 13.49 -10.99 3.19
N VAL A 110 12.43 -11.76 3.35
CA VAL A 110 12.48 -13.22 3.49
C VAL A 110 12.42 -13.86 2.10
N GLU A 111 13.55 -13.86 1.42
CA GLU A 111 13.68 -14.38 0.07
C GLU A 111 13.82 -15.92 0.06
N LEU A 112 13.27 -16.58 -0.96
CA LEU A 112 13.52 -17.99 -1.24
C LEU A 112 15.03 -18.23 -1.48
N ARG A 113 15.62 -19.14 -0.71
CA ARG A 113 16.99 -19.62 -0.92
C ARG A 113 16.95 -21.06 -1.38
N PRO A 114 17.22 -21.33 -2.67
CA PRO A 114 17.22 -22.69 -3.20
C PRO A 114 18.24 -23.58 -2.48
N ALA A 115 17.98 -24.88 -2.48
CA ALA A 115 18.96 -25.85 -1.99
C ALA A 115 20.28 -25.76 -2.78
N VAL A 116 21.40 -25.94 -2.09
CA VAL A 116 22.73 -25.91 -2.70
C VAL A 116 23.43 -27.21 -2.36
N GLY A 117 24.14 -27.82 -3.34
CA GLY A 117 24.84 -29.10 -3.20
C GLY A 117 23.96 -30.33 -3.36
N GLU A 118 24.54 -31.50 -3.34
CA GLU A 118 23.80 -32.77 -3.38
C GLU A 118 23.33 -33.15 -1.97
N PRO A 119 22.13 -33.71 -1.81
CA PRO A 119 21.51 -34.00 -0.50
C PRO A 119 22.39 -34.74 0.49
N ASP A 120 23.31 -35.62 0.01
CA ASP A 120 24.20 -36.43 0.84
C ASP A 120 25.64 -35.85 0.96
N SER A 121 25.86 -34.64 0.45
CA SER A 121 27.16 -33.98 0.54
C SER A 121 27.34 -33.24 1.87
N THR A 122 28.60 -33.09 2.30
CA THR A 122 28.93 -32.31 3.51
C THR A 122 28.62 -30.82 3.37
N ASP A 123 28.48 -30.33 2.14
CA ASP A 123 28.21 -28.92 1.80
C ASP A 123 26.74 -28.67 1.47
N TYR A 124 25.87 -29.67 1.66
CA TYR A 124 24.43 -29.51 1.41
C TYR A 124 23.82 -28.49 2.32
N GLN A 125 23.11 -27.55 1.71
CA GLN A 125 22.23 -26.60 2.37
C GLN A 125 20.81 -26.85 1.86
N ALA A 126 19.90 -27.15 2.77
CA ALA A 126 18.50 -27.32 2.43
C ALA A 126 17.87 -26.01 1.95
N GLU A 127 16.88 -26.11 1.09
CA GLU A 127 16.07 -24.99 0.69
C GLU A 127 15.48 -24.27 1.92
N GLN A 128 15.47 -22.94 1.87
CA GLN A 128 14.77 -22.09 2.83
C GLN A 128 13.66 -21.36 2.08
N PRO A 129 12.39 -21.64 2.37
CA PRO A 129 11.28 -20.94 1.76
C PRO A 129 11.36 -19.44 2.01
N GLY A 130 10.83 -18.65 1.07
CA GLY A 130 10.61 -17.23 1.25
C GLY A 130 9.36 -16.95 2.08
N GLY A 131 9.07 -15.66 2.29
CA GLY A 131 7.84 -15.20 2.94
C GLY A 131 6.64 -15.19 1.98
N ILE A 132 5.54 -14.54 2.40
CA ILE A 132 4.36 -14.32 1.57
C ILE A 132 4.54 -13.07 0.69
N GLY A 133 3.84 -12.99 -0.43
CA GLY A 133 3.88 -11.84 -1.31
C GLY A 133 2.60 -11.65 -2.10
N GLU A 134 2.67 -10.88 -3.17
CA GLU A 134 1.53 -10.58 -4.06
C GLU A 134 0.81 -11.84 -4.54
N GLU A 135 1.57 -12.92 -4.80
CA GLU A 135 1.01 -14.21 -5.18
C GLU A 135 -0.03 -14.69 -4.17
N ASP A 136 0.22 -14.51 -2.89
CA ASP A 136 -0.38 -15.26 -1.80
C ASP A 136 -1.49 -14.50 -1.07
N ILE A 137 -1.30 -13.20 -0.86
CA ILE A 137 -1.97 -12.38 0.15
C ILE A 137 -3.50 -12.47 0.10
N ILE A 138 -4.12 -12.31 -1.07
CA ILE A 138 -5.59 -12.34 -1.17
C ILE A 138 -6.13 -13.71 -0.81
N THR A 139 -5.50 -14.77 -1.29
CA THR A 139 -5.91 -16.16 -1.03
C THR A 139 -5.75 -16.56 0.44
N LEU A 140 -4.76 -15.99 1.13
CA LEU A 140 -4.49 -16.26 2.54
C LEU A 140 -5.39 -15.44 3.49
N VAL A 141 -5.88 -14.28 3.07
CA VAL A 141 -6.61 -13.34 3.94
C VAL A 141 -8.11 -13.35 3.66
N LEU A 142 -8.51 -13.07 2.43
CA LEU A 142 -9.89 -12.76 2.07
C LEU A 142 -10.93 -13.84 2.44
N PRO A 143 -10.63 -15.15 2.33
CA PRO A 143 -11.59 -16.20 2.68
C PRO A 143 -11.90 -16.34 4.19
N TYR A 144 -11.14 -15.67 5.05
CA TYR A 144 -11.16 -15.92 6.50
C TYR A 144 -11.56 -14.71 7.34
N VAL A 145 -12.11 -13.68 6.73
CA VAL A 145 -12.41 -12.40 7.40
C VAL A 145 -13.81 -11.92 7.08
N THR A 146 -14.45 -11.23 8.02
CA THR A 146 -15.80 -10.69 7.90
C THR A 146 -15.83 -9.16 7.93
N THR A 147 -14.73 -8.52 8.27
CA THR A 147 -14.54 -7.06 8.25
C THR A 147 -13.17 -6.70 7.68
N ALA A 148 -13.03 -5.47 7.20
CA ALA A 148 -11.74 -4.95 6.71
C ALA A 148 -10.67 -4.96 7.81
N ARG A 149 -11.04 -4.62 9.05
CA ARG A 149 -10.16 -4.63 10.21
C ARG A 149 -9.62 -6.03 10.56
N GLU A 150 -10.49 -7.06 10.52
CA GLU A 150 -10.05 -8.46 10.65
C GLU A 150 -9.06 -8.83 9.55
N GLY A 151 -9.26 -8.31 8.33
CA GLY A 151 -8.34 -8.48 7.22
C GLY A 151 -6.95 -7.93 7.50
N VAL A 152 -6.86 -6.72 8.06
CA VAL A 152 -5.59 -6.12 8.48
C VAL A 152 -4.90 -6.94 9.56
N ALA A 153 -5.66 -7.35 10.60
CA ALA A 153 -5.10 -8.14 11.70
C ALA A 153 -4.55 -9.48 11.22
N ARG A 154 -5.32 -10.19 10.38
CA ARG A 154 -4.89 -11.47 9.79
C ARG A 154 -3.67 -11.32 8.90
N LEU A 155 -3.63 -10.29 8.05
CA LEU A 155 -2.45 -10.03 7.21
C LEU A 155 -1.22 -9.75 8.09
N GLY A 156 -1.39 -8.95 9.14
CA GLY A 156 -0.34 -8.64 10.09
C GLY A 156 0.24 -9.88 10.76
N GLU A 157 -0.62 -10.79 11.26
CA GLU A 157 -0.19 -12.06 11.86
C GLU A 157 0.60 -12.94 10.87
N LEU A 158 0.17 -12.97 9.60
CA LEU A 158 0.88 -13.70 8.54
C LEU A 158 2.24 -13.08 8.25
N LEU A 159 2.35 -11.76 8.15
CA LEU A 159 3.60 -11.06 7.95
C LEU A 159 4.57 -11.26 9.12
N GLU A 160 4.10 -11.16 10.36
CA GLU A 160 4.92 -11.39 11.55
C GLU A 160 5.40 -12.85 11.67
N THR A 161 4.62 -13.80 11.14
CA THR A 161 4.93 -15.23 11.23
C THR A 161 5.84 -15.72 10.12
N TYR A 162 5.53 -15.36 8.87
CA TYR A 162 6.19 -15.89 7.67
C TYR A 162 7.11 -14.88 7.00
N GLY A 163 6.95 -13.62 7.31
CA GLY A 163 7.61 -12.53 6.60
C GLY A 163 7.13 -12.33 5.17
N THR A 164 7.77 -11.38 4.47
CA THR A 164 7.52 -11.12 3.04
C THR A 164 8.83 -11.06 2.27
N TYR A 165 8.80 -11.49 1.01
CA TYR A 165 9.94 -11.40 0.10
C TYR A 165 9.96 -10.11 -0.72
N GLU A 166 8.95 -9.24 -0.58
CA GLU A 166 8.82 -8.00 -1.34
C GLU A 166 8.09 -6.91 -0.54
N SER A 167 8.27 -5.65 -0.93
CA SER A 167 7.59 -4.53 -0.28
C SER A 167 6.24 -4.26 -0.93
N ASN A 168 5.18 -4.31 -0.14
CA ASN A 168 3.81 -4.27 -0.59
C ASN A 168 2.96 -3.24 0.12
N GLY A 169 2.08 -2.57 -0.66
CA GLY A 169 0.90 -1.91 -0.18
C GLY A 169 -0.32 -2.78 -0.43
N VAL A 170 -1.15 -3.01 0.58
CA VAL A 170 -2.34 -3.85 0.50
C VAL A 170 -3.56 -3.06 0.92
N ILE A 171 -4.61 -3.14 0.12
CA ILE A 171 -5.88 -2.44 0.34
C ILE A 171 -6.93 -3.45 0.81
N ILE A 172 -7.61 -3.13 1.91
CA ILE A 172 -8.70 -3.94 2.45
C ILE A 172 -9.87 -3.01 2.79
N SER A 173 -11.07 -3.32 2.31
CA SER A 173 -12.26 -2.52 2.56
C SER A 173 -13.46 -3.39 2.88
N ASP A 174 -14.41 -2.82 3.59
CA ASP A 174 -15.78 -3.28 3.71
C ASP A 174 -16.75 -2.13 3.49
N VAL A 175 -18.02 -2.30 3.80
CA VAL A 175 -19.05 -1.27 3.59
C VAL A 175 -18.86 -0.04 4.50
N ASP A 176 -18.07 -0.16 5.55
CA ASP A 176 -17.91 0.88 6.57
C ASP A 176 -16.56 1.59 6.52
N GLU A 177 -15.49 0.90 6.19
CA GLU A 177 -14.14 1.45 6.26
C GLU A 177 -13.19 0.89 5.19
N ILE A 178 -12.13 1.67 4.92
CA ILE A 178 -11.00 1.27 4.05
C ILE A 178 -9.73 1.34 4.89
N TRP A 179 -8.93 0.29 4.81
CA TRP A 179 -7.60 0.21 5.39
C TRP A 179 -6.54 0.05 4.31
N TYR A 180 -5.45 0.79 4.48
CA TYR A 180 -4.25 0.64 3.67
C TYR A 180 -3.10 0.17 4.54
N VAL A 181 -2.50 -0.95 4.16
CA VAL A 181 -1.38 -1.61 4.85
C VAL A 181 -0.10 -1.40 4.06
N GLU A 182 0.98 -1.02 4.71
CA GLU A 182 2.33 -0.95 4.12
C GLU A 182 3.27 -1.91 4.87
N THR A 183 3.99 -2.77 4.15
CA THR A 183 5.06 -3.58 4.74
C THR A 183 6.30 -2.73 5.00
N ILE A 184 6.93 -2.94 6.15
CA ILE A 184 8.11 -2.21 6.61
C ILE A 184 9.23 -3.22 6.85
N GLY A 185 9.95 -3.59 5.79
CA GLY A 185 10.92 -4.68 5.84
C GLY A 185 10.30 -6.06 5.68
N GLY A 186 10.97 -7.09 6.17
CA GLY A 186 10.58 -8.48 6.00
C GLY A 186 9.41 -8.92 6.86
N HIS A 187 9.23 -8.37 8.08
CA HIS A 187 8.21 -8.83 9.03
C HIS A 187 7.34 -7.71 9.60
N HIS A 188 7.84 -6.47 9.61
CA HIS A 188 7.10 -5.35 10.17
C HIS A 188 6.11 -4.75 9.16
N TRP A 189 5.06 -4.15 9.70
CA TRP A 189 4.01 -3.52 8.90
C TRP A 189 3.33 -2.39 9.68
N ILE A 190 2.72 -1.47 8.94
CA ILE A 190 1.81 -0.44 9.46
C ILE A 190 0.54 -0.44 8.63
N ALA A 191 -0.57 -0.03 9.24
CA ALA A 191 -1.83 0.18 8.54
C ALA A 191 -2.52 1.45 9.03
N ARG A 192 -3.14 2.16 8.09
CA ARG A 192 -3.92 3.36 8.38
C ARG A 192 -5.29 3.26 7.75
N ARG A 193 -6.31 3.62 8.52
CA ARG A 193 -7.67 3.78 8.03
C ARG A 193 -7.75 5.04 7.16
N VAL A 194 -8.41 4.95 6.00
CA VAL A 194 -8.74 6.11 5.19
C VAL A 194 -9.88 6.86 5.86
N PRO A 195 -9.74 8.17 6.18
CA PRO A 195 -10.85 8.93 6.75
C PRO A 195 -12.06 8.94 5.82
N ASP A 196 -13.26 8.86 6.38
CA ASP A 196 -14.50 8.72 5.62
C ASP A 196 -14.76 9.87 4.62
N ASP A 197 -14.28 11.07 4.93
CA ASP A 197 -14.43 12.28 4.12
C ASP A 197 -13.25 12.54 3.16
N CYS A 198 -12.30 11.61 3.09
CA CYS A 198 -11.08 11.76 2.29
C CYS A 198 -10.99 10.77 1.13
N TYR A 199 -10.19 11.14 0.15
CA TYR A 199 -9.57 10.20 -0.78
C TYR A 199 -8.09 10.06 -0.46
N ALA A 200 -7.48 8.92 -0.83
CA ALA A 200 -6.05 8.70 -0.75
C ALA A 200 -5.48 8.31 -2.12
N THR A 201 -4.29 8.80 -2.43
CA THR A 201 -3.57 8.52 -3.67
C THR A 201 -2.28 7.78 -3.36
N ILE A 202 -2.08 6.64 -4.00
CA ILE A 202 -0.95 5.76 -3.72
C ILE A 202 -0.28 5.39 -5.05
N PRO A 203 0.87 5.99 -5.34
CA PRO A 203 1.77 5.51 -6.39
C PRO A 203 2.69 4.41 -5.81
N ASN A 204 3.62 3.88 -6.61
CA ASN A 204 4.60 2.88 -6.17
C ASN A 204 5.62 3.39 -5.13
N GLN A 205 5.12 3.94 -4.05
CA GLN A 205 5.90 4.55 -2.97
C GLN A 205 5.13 4.43 -1.66
N LEU A 206 5.83 4.39 -0.51
CA LEU A 206 5.14 4.51 0.76
C LEU A 206 4.30 5.79 0.77
N GLY A 207 3.02 5.65 1.14
CA GLY A 207 2.06 6.74 1.12
C GLY A 207 1.82 7.36 2.48
N ILE A 208 1.69 6.53 3.52
CA ILE A 208 1.31 6.96 4.87
C ILE A 208 2.31 8.00 5.38
N ASP A 209 1.84 9.22 5.57
CA ASP A 209 2.65 10.40 5.93
C ASP A 209 2.46 10.84 7.39
N ASP A 210 1.53 10.22 8.09
CA ASP A 210 1.21 10.49 9.50
C ASP A 210 0.76 9.21 10.19
N PHE A 211 1.38 8.89 11.33
CA PHE A 211 1.09 7.69 12.10
C PHE A 211 1.16 7.97 13.59
N ASP A 212 0.15 7.52 14.35
CA ASP A 212 0.05 7.69 15.79
C ASP A 212 0.23 6.38 16.54
N LEU A 213 1.40 6.18 17.10
CA LEU A 213 1.72 5.01 17.94
C LEU A 213 0.86 4.92 19.20
N ALA A 214 0.29 6.04 19.70
CA ALA A 214 -0.58 5.97 20.86
C ALA A 214 -1.92 5.33 20.52
N ASP A 215 -2.46 5.62 19.35
CA ASP A 215 -3.66 4.93 18.86
C ASP A 215 -3.36 3.48 18.49
N ALA A 216 -2.27 3.24 17.73
CA ALA A 216 -1.91 1.90 17.25
C ALA A 216 -1.66 0.89 18.38
N PHE A 217 -1.07 1.32 19.52
CA PHE A 217 -0.88 0.50 20.72
C PHE A 217 -1.98 0.67 21.78
N GLY A 218 -3.00 1.47 21.49
CA GLY A 218 -4.10 1.79 22.40
C GLY A 218 -5.45 1.34 21.86
N GLU A 219 -6.25 2.30 21.43
CA GLU A 219 -7.63 2.05 20.98
C GLU A 219 -7.73 1.50 19.54
N GLN A 220 -6.68 1.63 18.77
CA GLN A 220 -6.54 1.10 17.41
C GLN A 220 -7.68 1.56 16.46
N ARG A 221 -8.11 2.81 16.58
CA ARG A 221 -9.23 3.33 15.80
C ARG A 221 -8.85 3.60 14.34
N GLU A 222 -7.70 4.26 14.17
CA GLU A 222 -7.22 4.75 12.87
C GLU A 222 -5.90 4.12 12.43
N TYR A 223 -5.18 3.46 13.37
CA TYR A 223 -3.84 2.91 13.13
C TYR A 223 -3.69 1.52 13.72
N LEU A 224 -3.04 0.64 12.96
CA LEU A 224 -2.62 -0.70 13.38
C LEU A 224 -1.16 -0.91 12.94
N CYS A 225 -0.40 -1.72 13.66
CA CYS A 225 0.98 -2.04 13.30
C CYS A 225 1.43 -3.35 13.94
N SER A 226 2.60 -3.85 13.51
CA SER A 226 3.29 -4.96 14.15
C SER A 226 3.53 -4.70 15.64
N ALA A 227 3.42 -5.76 16.44
CA ALA A 227 3.38 -5.67 17.90
C ALA A 227 4.62 -5.02 18.53
N ASP A 228 5.77 -5.14 17.89
CA ASP A 228 7.06 -4.64 18.36
C ASP A 228 7.60 -3.42 17.58
N LEU A 229 6.79 -2.80 16.71
CA LEU A 229 7.21 -1.69 15.84
C LEU A 229 7.94 -0.58 16.61
N ARG A 230 7.48 -0.22 17.80
CA ARG A 230 8.11 0.83 18.64
C ARG A 230 9.52 0.43 19.06
N GLU A 231 9.71 -0.82 19.49
CA GLU A 231 11.00 -1.34 19.90
C GLU A 231 11.94 -1.48 18.71
N PHE A 232 11.44 -1.98 17.60
CA PHE A 232 12.14 -2.06 16.32
C PHE A 232 12.66 -0.68 15.88
N MET A 233 11.80 0.33 15.88
CA MET A 233 12.19 1.70 15.52
C MET A 233 13.27 2.26 16.45
N ALA A 234 13.15 2.06 17.76
CA ALA A 234 14.10 2.57 18.73
C ALA A 234 15.46 1.86 18.61
N THR A 235 15.44 0.52 18.50
CA THR A 235 16.65 -0.31 18.42
C THR A 235 17.49 -0.01 17.18
N HIS A 236 16.82 0.23 16.05
CA HIS A 236 17.48 0.44 14.76
C HIS A 236 17.57 1.92 14.35
N HIS A 237 17.27 2.84 15.27
CA HIS A 237 17.30 4.29 15.03
C HIS A 237 16.45 4.74 13.81
N LEU A 238 15.26 4.16 13.69
CA LEU A 238 14.28 4.46 12.64
C LEU A 238 13.26 5.52 13.09
N ASP A 239 13.35 6.00 14.32
CA ASP A 239 12.47 6.97 14.96
C ASP A 239 12.82 8.45 14.67
N ARG A 240 13.61 8.71 13.64
CA ARG A 240 14.16 10.04 13.31
C ARG A 240 13.11 11.11 13.01
N THR A 241 11.89 10.73 12.67
CA THR A 241 10.79 11.66 12.40
C THR A 241 9.85 11.84 13.59
N MET A 242 10.13 11.19 14.73
CA MET A 242 9.34 11.32 15.96
C MET A 242 9.35 12.77 16.45
N GLY A 243 8.15 13.30 16.74
CA GLY A 243 7.99 14.67 17.19
C GLY A 243 8.21 15.75 16.12
N THR A 244 8.52 15.40 14.89
CA THR A 244 8.50 16.35 13.77
C THR A 244 7.04 16.71 13.45
N PRO A 245 6.68 18.02 13.35
CA PRO A 245 5.32 18.39 12.99
C PRO A 245 4.92 17.73 11.67
N VAL A 246 3.84 16.97 11.69
CA VAL A 246 3.29 16.37 10.49
C VAL A 246 2.38 17.38 9.81
N SER A 247 2.57 17.60 8.53
CA SER A 247 1.75 18.52 7.73
C SER A 247 0.42 17.86 7.39
N SER A 248 -0.40 17.55 8.40
CA SER A 248 -1.75 17.07 8.17
C SER A 248 -2.76 18.20 8.36
N ASN A 249 -3.42 18.60 7.30
CA ASN A 249 -4.70 19.34 7.29
C ASN A 249 -4.85 20.52 8.28
N GLY A 250 -3.83 21.41 8.42
CA GLY A 250 -4.02 22.72 9.07
C GLY A 250 -4.35 22.73 10.56
N ARG A 251 -4.24 21.65 11.30
CA ARG A 251 -4.39 21.65 12.76
C ARG A 251 -3.04 21.83 13.43
N HIS A 252 -2.78 23.04 13.86
CA HIS A 252 -1.59 23.38 14.63
C HIS A 252 -1.58 22.66 15.99
N ALA A 253 -0.50 21.90 16.25
CA ALA A 253 -0.20 21.45 17.60
C ALA A 253 0.20 22.67 18.46
N HIS A 254 -0.52 22.92 19.53
CA HIS A 254 -0.14 23.96 20.51
C HIS A 254 1.15 23.55 21.22
N SER A 255 2.11 24.48 21.27
CA SER A 255 3.34 24.34 22.03
C SER A 255 3.04 24.14 23.52
N ALA A 256 3.47 23.02 24.10
CA ALA A 256 3.39 22.78 25.53
C ALA A 256 4.42 23.66 26.27
N GLY A 257 3.96 24.37 27.31
CA GLY A 257 4.78 25.19 28.18
C GLY A 257 5.76 24.38 29.02
N PHE A 258 6.85 25.02 29.40
CA PHE A 258 7.90 24.50 30.31
C PHE A 258 7.30 24.02 31.62
N GLY A 259 7.46 22.74 31.97
CA GLY A 259 7.21 22.26 33.34
C GLY A 259 6.44 20.96 33.50
N THR A 260 6.06 20.24 32.46
CA THR A 260 5.41 18.92 32.53
C THR A 260 6.34 17.84 32.02
N THR A 261 6.27 16.64 32.58
CA THR A 261 6.89 15.42 32.08
C THR A 261 6.51 15.32 30.59
N VAL A 262 7.48 15.57 29.72
CA VAL A 262 7.25 15.55 28.27
C VAL A 262 6.91 14.11 27.92
N ALA A 263 5.65 13.82 27.59
CA ALA A 263 5.29 12.55 27.01
C ALA A 263 6.13 12.37 25.74
N LEU A 264 6.73 11.20 25.56
CA LEU A 264 7.47 10.90 24.34
C LEU A 264 6.57 11.14 23.15
N PRO A 265 7.06 11.74 22.06
CA PRO A 265 6.29 11.91 20.85
C PRO A 265 5.71 10.57 20.40
N THR A 266 4.43 10.54 20.06
CA THR A 266 3.74 9.33 19.60
C THR A 266 3.50 9.33 18.10
N ARG A 267 3.60 10.51 17.46
CA ARG A 267 3.36 10.68 16.03
C ARG A 267 4.66 10.84 15.27
N PHE A 268 4.69 10.23 14.08
CA PHE A 268 5.82 10.33 13.17
C PHE A 268 5.33 10.23 11.72
N ASN A 269 6.23 10.50 10.77
CA ASN A 269 5.98 10.37 9.34
C ASN A 269 6.64 9.09 8.80
N PRO A 270 5.87 8.00 8.56
CA PRO A 270 6.40 6.73 8.06
C PRO A 270 7.07 6.87 6.69
N ARG A 271 6.48 7.61 5.76
CA ARG A 271 7.07 7.84 4.42
C ARG A 271 8.49 8.36 4.53
N LYS A 272 8.76 9.33 5.43
CA LYS A 272 10.11 9.87 5.67
C LYS A 272 11.00 8.95 6.48
N ALA A 273 10.45 8.15 7.38
CA ALA A 273 11.22 7.23 8.23
C ALA A 273 11.65 5.97 7.45
N PHE A 274 10.74 5.40 6.69
CA PHE A 274 10.87 4.08 6.08
C PHE A 274 10.96 4.10 4.56
N GLY A 275 10.37 5.09 3.90
CA GLY A 275 10.25 5.16 2.45
C GLY A 275 11.50 5.67 1.73
N THR A 276 11.37 5.79 0.43
CA THR A 276 12.37 6.35 -0.48
C THR A 276 11.96 7.73 -0.97
N ALA A 277 12.95 8.54 -1.36
CA ALA A 277 12.78 9.83 -2.04
C ALA A 277 13.92 9.96 -3.06
N THR A 278 13.81 9.22 -4.14
CA THR A 278 14.84 9.11 -5.18
C THR A 278 14.47 9.92 -6.42
N PRO A 279 15.42 10.24 -7.31
CA PRO A 279 15.09 10.84 -8.61
C PRO A 279 14.09 10.01 -9.43
N LYS A 280 14.05 8.67 -9.24
CA LYS A 280 13.06 7.80 -9.88
C LYS A 280 11.66 8.08 -9.34
N ASP A 281 11.53 8.29 -8.03
CA ASP A 281 10.24 8.62 -7.41
C ASP A 281 9.67 9.92 -7.96
N HIS A 282 10.53 10.91 -8.22
CA HIS A 282 10.15 12.23 -8.78
C HIS A 282 9.78 12.17 -10.28
N ILE A 283 10.09 11.09 -10.97
CA ILE A 283 9.69 10.90 -12.38
C ILE A 283 8.43 10.05 -12.49
N TYR A 284 8.26 9.12 -11.56
CA TYR A 284 7.32 8.04 -11.68
C TYR A 284 6.23 8.03 -10.60
N ASN A 285 6.54 8.37 -9.35
CA ASN A 285 5.62 8.24 -8.23
C ASN A 285 4.92 9.57 -7.90
N THR A 286 5.66 10.56 -7.46
CA THR A 286 5.10 11.85 -6.99
C THR A 286 4.30 12.59 -8.07
N PRO A 287 4.64 12.55 -9.39
CA PRO A 287 3.83 13.20 -10.42
C PRO A 287 2.43 12.63 -10.55
N ARG A 288 2.24 11.30 -10.39
CA ARG A 288 0.92 10.67 -10.43
C ARG A 288 0.06 11.12 -9.26
N ALA A 289 0.59 11.09 -8.03
CA ALA A 289 -0.12 11.60 -6.85
C ALA A 289 -0.48 13.08 -6.98
N TRP A 290 0.46 13.91 -7.49
CA TRP A 290 0.24 15.33 -7.78
C TRP A 290 -0.91 15.53 -8.77
N TYR A 291 -0.93 14.79 -9.87
CA TYR A 291 -1.96 14.94 -10.89
C TYR A 291 -3.35 14.55 -10.39
N MET A 292 -3.47 13.43 -9.67
CA MET A 292 -4.72 12.97 -9.09
C MET A 292 -5.28 14.01 -8.10
N GLN A 293 -4.43 14.56 -7.23
CA GLN A 293 -4.86 15.59 -6.26
C GLN A 293 -5.18 16.92 -6.94
N ARG A 294 -4.42 17.31 -7.96
CA ARG A 294 -4.74 18.48 -8.78
C ARG A 294 -6.13 18.37 -9.42
N ARG A 295 -6.53 17.17 -9.82
CA ARG A 295 -7.83 16.92 -10.44
C ARG A 295 -8.97 16.97 -9.43
N LEU A 296 -8.77 16.46 -8.22
CA LEU A 296 -9.80 16.40 -7.18
C LEU A 296 -9.87 17.63 -6.26
N ASN A 297 -8.85 18.50 -6.31
CA ASN A 297 -8.80 19.78 -5.58
C ASN A 297 -8.39 20.92 -6.52
N PRO A 298 -9.18 21.20 -7.59
CA PRO A 298 -8.76 22.11 -8.66
C PRO A 298 -8.71 23.61 -8.26
N SER A 299 -9.31 24.01 -7.13
CA SER A 299 -9.25 25.41 -6.67
C SER A 299 -7.90 25.79 -6.05
N GLU A 300 -7.06 24.81 -5.71
CA GLU A 300 -5.71 25.07 -5.21
C GLU A 300 -4.76 25.47 -6.34
N ASP A 301 -3.71 26.19 -5.99
CA ASP A 301 -2.66 26.55 -6.92
C ASP A 301 -1.70 25.37 -7.14
N TRP A 302 -1.83 24.68 -8.28
CA TRP A 302 -1.02 23.53 -8.68
C TRP A 302 0.00 23.87 -9.77
N ASP A 303 -0.22 24.97 -10.50
CA ASP A 303 0.44 25.23 -11.78
C ASP A 303 1.38 26.44 -11.75
N SER A 304 1.28 27.33 -10.76
CA SER A 304 2.13 28.52 -10.68
C SER A 304 3.51 28.20 -10.10
N PRO A 305 4.52 29.04 -10.35
CA PRO A 305 5.83 28.90 -9.70
C PRO A 305 5.81 29.02 -8.16
N ALA A 306 4.70 29.50 -7.59
CA ALA A 306 4.49 29.63 -6.16
C ALA A 306 3.63 28.51 -5.58
N ALA A 307 3.22 27.52 -6.40
CA ALA A 307 2.44 26.37 -5.98
C ALA A 307 3.13 25.66 -4.81
N ARG A 308 2.32 25.28 -3.81
CA ARG A 308 2.84 24.55 -2.65
C ARG A 308 3.36 23.17 -3.03
N TYR A 309 2.67 22.50 -3.94
CA TYR A 309 3.02 21.17 -4.41
C TYR A 309 3.34 21.19 -5.90
N THR A 310 4.44 20.59 -6.24
CA THR A 310 4.89 20.38 -7.62
C THR A 310 4.86 18.88 -7.91
N PRO A 311 4.96 18.44 -9.17
CA PRO A 311 5.05 17.03 -9.50
C PRO A 311 6.18 16.28 -8.79
N GLU A 312 7.21 16.98 -8.32
CA GLU A 312 8.39 16.41 -7.67
C GLU A 312 8.38 16.58 -6.13
N SER A 313 7.27 17.02 -5.54
CA SER A 313 7.19 17.24 -4.09
C SER A 313 7.11 15.91 -3.31
N ASP A 314 8.00 15.77 -2.31
CA ASP A 314 8.01 14.60 -1.40
C ASP A 314 6.94 14.67 -0.30
N ASP A 315 6.30 15.83 -0.12
CA ASP A 315 5.35 16.10 0.95
C ASP A 315 3.90 16.24 0.47
N ILE A 316 3.60 15.75 -0.73
CA ILE A 316 2.22 15.61 -1.20
C ILE A 316 1.46 14.75 -0.17
N PRO A 317 0.33 15.24 0.41
CA PRO A 317 -0.39 14.50 1.44
C PRO A 317 -0.86 13.13 0.95
N TRP A 318 -0.82 12.13 1.82
CA TRP A 318 -1.33 10.80 1.50
C TRP A 318 -2.83 10.83 1.19
N CYS A 319 -3.62 11.54 2.03
CA CYS A 319 -5.05 11.68 1.85
C CYS A 319 -5.52 13.12 2.01
N ARG A 320 -6.64 13.45 1.33
CA ARG A 320 -7.24 14.78 1.32
C ARG A 320 -8.75 14.70 1.23
N VAL A 321 -9.43 15.74 1.68
CA VAL A 321 -10.85 15.96 1.40
C VAL A 321 -10.98 16.49 -0.04
N PRO A 322 -11.73 15.83 -0.92
CA PRO A 322 -11.96 16.35 -2.28
C PRO A 322 -12.86 17.60 -2.24
N GLU A 323 -12.77 18.46 -3.24
CA GLU A 323 -13.65 19.63 -3.35
C GLU A 323 -15.09 19.24 -3.69
N ASP A 324 -15.25 18.26 -4.56
CA ASP A 324 -16.52 17.66 -4.94
C ASP A 324 -16.52 16.17 -4.62
N LYS A 325 -17.72 15.57 -4.53
CA LYS A 325 -17.87 14.12 -4.35
C LYS A 325 -17.27 13.36 -5.53
N VAL A 326 -16.47 12.34 -5.23
CA VAL A 326 -15.79 11.52 -6.22
C VAL A 326 -16.74 10.45 -6.77
N SER A 327 -16.94 10.44 -8.06
CA SER A 327 -17.74 9.43 -8.77
C SER A 327 -16.86 8.27 -9.28
N LEU A 328 -17.48 7.20 -9.77
CA LEU A 328 -16.76 6.10 -10.45
C LEU A 328 -16.13 6.58 -11.75
N GLU A 329 -16.76 7.52 -12.45
CA GLU A 329 -16.23 8.13 -13.67
C GLU A 329 -14.97 8.95 -13.39
N ASP A 330 -14.91 9.64 -12.24
CA ASP A 330 -13.68 10.33 -11.83
C ASP A 330 -12.57 9.34 -11.54
N VAL A 331 -12.86 8.23 -10.88
CA VAL A 331 -11.89 7.16 -10.60
C VAL A 331 -11.36 6.54 -11.89
N ASP A 332 -12.25 6.19 -12.82
CA ASP A 332 -11.89 5.64 -14.14
C ASP A 332 -11.00 6.61 -14.94
N PHE A 333 -11.38 7.90 -14.97
CA PHE A 333 -10.58 8.95 -15.58
C PHE A 333 -9.19 9.06 -14.95
N LEU A 334 -9.09 9.04 -13.62
CA LEU A 334 -7.81 9.20 -12.91
C LEU A 334 -6.85 8.04 -13.16
N LEU A 335 -7.37 6.81 -13.17
CA LEU A 335 -6.56 5.61 -13.40
C LEU A 335 -6.16 5.44 -14.87
N SER A 336 -6.91 6.02 -15.81
CA SER A 336 -6.58 6.00 -17.24
C SER A 336 -5.84 7.26 -17.73
N SER A 337 -5.49 8.19 -16.83
CA SER A 337 -4.96 9.49 -17.21
C SER A 337 -3.49 9.48 -17.62
N HIS A 338 -3.14 10.45 -18.48
CA HIS A 338 -1.78 10.69 -18.97
C HIS A 338 -1.34 12.13 -18.74
N PHE A 339 -1.71 12.72 -17.59
CA PHE A 339 -1.45 14.13 -17.24
C PHE A 339 -2.19 15.13 -18.16
N GLU A 340 -3.38 14.79 -18.65
CA GLU A 340 -4.16 15.62 -19.56
C GLU A 340 -4.37 17.05 -19.02
N GLY A 341 -4.25 18.02 -19.90
CA GLY A 341 -4.41 19.44 -19.58
C GLY A 341 -3.21 20.07 -18.85
N THR A 342 -2.09 19.37 -18.75
CA THR A 342 -0.83 19.87 -18.20
C THR A 342 0.27 19.97 -19.26
N PRO A 343 1.38 20.66 -19.00
CA PRO A 343 2.55 20.64 -19.88
C PRO A 343 3.24 19.27 -19.97
N TYR A 344 2.82 18.29 -19.17
CA TYR A 344 3.43 16.95 -19.05
C TYR A 344 2.65 15.89 -19.83
N ASP A 345 1.50 16.22 -20.39
CA ASP A 345 0.70 15.32 -21.23
C ASP A 345 1.47 14.89 -22.49
N PRO A 346 1.86 13.59 -22.62
CA PRO A 346 2.64 13.11 -23.75
C PRO A 346 1.91 13.21 -25.09
N TYR A 347 0.58 13.26 -25.07
CA TYR A 347 -0.29 13.36 -26.24
C TYR A 347 -0.83 14.78 -26.48
N GLY A 348 -0.55 15.69 -25.53
CA GLY A 348 -1.03 17.06 -25.55
C GLY A 348 -0.26 17.97 -26.49
N THR A 349 -0.77 19.19 -26.65
CA THR A 349 -0.13 20.27 -27.42
C THR A 349 0.46 21.38 -26.56
N THR A 350 0.17 21.36 -25.26
CA THR A 350 0.75 22.25 -24.25
C THR A 350 2.12 21.76 -23.82
N GLY A 351 3.04 22.69 -23.53
CA GLY A 351 4.40 22.34 -23.12
C GLY A 351 5.35 22.02 -24.27
N THR A 352 6.61 21.85 -23.92
CA THR A 352 7.71 21.50 -24.83
C THR A 352 7.77 19.98 -25.06
N ALA A 353 8.51 19.53 -26.08
CA ALA A 353 8.76 18.11 -26.29
C ALA A 353 9.45 17.46 -25.06
N GLU A 354 10.32 18.21 -24.35
CA GLU A 354 11.00 17.74 -23.15
C GLU A 354 10.02 17.60 -21.98
N SER A 355 9.15 18.59 -21.71
CA SER A 355 8.21 18.54 -20.59
C SER A 355 7.18 17.43 -20.76
N ARG A 356 6.71 17.17 -21.97
CA ARG A 356 5.73 16.11 -22.28
C ARG A 356 6.23 14.69 -22.07
N HIS A 357 7.54 14.49 -21.96
CA HIS A 357 8.15 13.18 -21.70
C HIS A 357 8.91 13.13 -20.37
N ARG A 358 8.70 14.15 -19.51
CA ARG A 358 9.42 14.26 -18.25
C ARG A 358 8.96 13.23 -17.23
N TYR A 359 7.67 12.99 -17.18
CA TYR A 359 7.06 12.08 -16.21
C TYR A 359 6.43 10.89 -16.92
N ARG A 360 6.21 9.82 -16.18
CA ARG A 360 5.50 8.64 -16.63
C ARG A 360 4.12 8.61 -15.98
N PRO A 361 3.06 8.53 -16.78
CA PRO A 361 1.71 8.32 -16.26
C PRO A 361 1.55 6.93 -15.65
#